data_4aae70c31272df5226134e790211d202
#
_entry.id   4aae70c31272df5226134e790211d202
#
_cell.length_a   1.000
_cell.length_b   1.000
_cell.length_c   1.000
_cell.angle_alpha   90.00
_cell.angle_beta   90.00
_cell.angle_gamma   90.00
#
_symmetry.space_group_name_H-M   'P 1'
#
loop_
_entity.id
_entity.type
_entity.pdbx_description
1 polymer ?
#
loop_
_entity_poly.entity_id
_entity_poly.type
_entity_poly.pdbx_seq_one_letter_code
_entity_poly.pdbx_strand_id
1 'polypeptide(L)'
;MKSLQDIPFQLSYRTGRNDMVRDFFVPCLEGAVLYRRAAGYFSSSGLALAARGVASLASRGGKMRLVVSPHLQPDDVEALHAASDNPTDIIRSIAAKSLADIEDALIKDRLNALAWLAAAGLLEIKLALRLDEKGNYSRGIFHEKSGIFSDGAGNHVAFSGSSNETAGGLVENFESIKAFCSWKDAEGRVQEEVDNFEALWNNSTPGL
;
A
#
# COMPACT_ATOMS: atom_id res chain seq x y z
N MET A 1 13.46 16.35 -4.59
CA MET A 1 12.53 15.20 -4.45
C MET A 1 11.45 15.41 -5.51
N LYS A 2 11.05 14.37 -6.25
CA LYS A 2 9.98 14.47 -7.26
C LYS A 2 8.65 14.73 -6.53
N SER A 3 7.90 15.76 -6.90
CA SER A 3 6.57 16.01 -6.34
C SER A 3 5.53 15.14 -7.03
N LEU A 4 4.44 14.80 -6.34
CA LEU A 4 3.29 14.17 -6.97
C LEU A 4 2.70 15.05 -8.08
N GLN A 5 2.81 16.37 -7.97
CA GLN A 5 2.35 17.29 -9.00
C GLN A 5 3.10 17.19 -10.35
N ASP A 6 4.34 16.64 -10.32
CA ASP A 6 5.15 16.46 -11.53
C ASP A 6 4.73 15.24 -12.36
N ILE A 7 3.78 14.42 -11.84
CA ILE A 7 3.30 13.20 -12.50
C ILE A 7 2.09 13.54 -13.38
N PRO A 8 2.08 13.15 -14.66
CA PRO A 8 0.94 13.35 -15.53
C PRO A 8 -0.17 12.35 -15.23
N PHE A 9 -1.09 12.71 -14.33
CA PHE A 9 -2.20 11.85 -13.93
C PHE A 9 -3.32 11.79 -14.97
N GLN A 10 -3.84 10.57 -15.19
CA GLN A 10 -5.10 10.31 -15.86
C GLN A 10 -6.23 10.19 -14.82
N LEU A 11 -7.45 10.53 -15.19
CA LEU A 11 -8.63 10.38 -14.32
C LEU A 11 -8.96 8.91 -14.02
N SER A 12 -8.51 8.01 -14.89
CA SER A 12 -8.73 6.57 -14.72
C SER A 12 -7.66 5.76 -15.42
N TYR A 13 -7.29 4.67 -14.78
CA TYR A 13 -6.40 3.64 -15.32
C TYR A 13 -7.16 2.34 -15.44
N ARG A 14 -6.93 1.58 -16.50
CA ARG A 14 -7.69 0.38 -16.80
C ARG A 14 -6.83 -0.65 -17.49
N THR A 15 -6.93 -1.91 -17.06
CA THR A 15 -6.29 -3.05 -17.74
C THR A 15 -6.65 -3.07 -19.22
N GLY A 16 -5.69 -3.34 -20.09
CA GLY A 16 -5.82 -3.29 -21.54
C GLY A 16 -5.60 -1.90 -22.18
N ARG A 17 -5.55 -0.82 -21.37
CA ARG A 17 -5.17 0.53 -21.82
C ARG A 17 -3.91 1.02 -21.14
N ASN A 18 -3.71 0.65 -19.89
CA ASN A 18 -2.63 1.10 -19.04
C ASN A 18 -1.91 -0.10 -18.41
N ASP A 19 -0.64 0.05 -18.18
CA ASP A 19 0.11 -0.74 -17.21
C ASP A 19 -0.01 -0.03 -15.86
N MET A 20 -0.89 -0.54 -14.97
CA MET A 20 -1.19 0.13 -13.70
C MET A 20 0.06 0.27 -12.82
N VAL A 21 0.94 -0.74 -12.83
CA VAL A 21 2.17 -0.71 -12.04
C VAL A 21 3.10 0.39 -12.56
N ARG A 22 3.42 0.38 -13.85
CA ARG A 22 4.34 1.31 -14.48
C ARG A 22 3.78 2.72 -14.61
N ASP A 23 2.50 2.84 -14.97
CA ASP A 23 1.90 4.12 -15.34
C ASP A 23 1.30 4.86 -14.13
N PHE A 24 1.05 4.16 -13.00
CA PHE A 24 0.44 4.75 -11.82
C PHE A 24 1.19 4.43 -10.51
N PHE A 25 1.27 3.15 -10.09
CA PHE A 25 1.79 2.82 -8.75
C PHE A 25 3.26 3.21 -8.57
N VAL A 26 4.14 2.83 -9.49
CA VAL A 26 5.58 3.14 -9.39
C VAL A 26 5.84 4.64 -9.37
N PRO A 27 5.31 5.46 -10.31
CA PRO A 27 5.50 6.91 -10.26
C PRO A 27 4.98 7.56 -8.97
N CYS A 28 3.83 7.11 -8.45
CA CYS A 28 3.27 7.63 -7.20
C CYS A 28 4.16 7.28 -6.00
N LEU A 29 4.63 6.04 -5.89
CA LEU A 29 5.55 5.61 -4.84
C LEU A 29 6.89 6.35 -4.90
N GLU A 30 7.41 6.62 -6.11
CA GLU A 30 8.62 7.43 -6.30
C GLU A 30 8.45 8.89 -5.83
N GLY A 31 7.25 9.46 -5.88
CA GLY A 31 6.96 10.83 -5.43
C GLY A 31 6.50 10.92 -3.97
N ALA A 32 6.03 9.82 -3.38
CA ALA A 32 5.43 9.81 -2.05
C ALA A 32 6.45 9.73 -0.91
N VAL A 33 6.03 10.17 0.28
CA VAL A 33 6.66 9.91 1.58
C VAL A 33 5.76 9.04 2.46
N LEU A 34 4.47 8.95 2.13
CA LEU A 34 3.51 8.08 2.81
C LEU A 34 2.55 7.47 1.78
N TYR A 35 2.43 6.15 1.81
CA TYR A 35 1.43 5.38 1.09
C TYR A 35 0.46 4.75 2.07
N ARG A 36 -0.83 5.07 1.95
CA ARG A 36 -1.94 4.50 2.72
C ARG A 36 -2.77 3.63 1.81
N ARG A 37 -3.14 2.45 2.25
CA ARG A 37 -3.89 1.48 1.44
C ARG A 37 -4.94 0.75 2.26
N ALA A 38 -6.19 0.81 1.85
CA ALA A 38 -7.25 -0.07 2.28
C ALA A 38 -7.53 -1.10 1.16
N ALA A 39 -7.35 -2.39 1.45
CA ALA A 39 -7.48 -3.44 0.45
C ALA A 39 -8.15 -4.70 1.04
N GLY A 40 -9.07 -5.29 0.31
CA GLY A 40 -9.67 -6.56 0.71
C GLY A 40 -8.68 -7.70 0.80
N TYR A 41 -7.66 -7.69 -0.08
CA TYR A 41 -6.59 -8.69 -0.09
C TYR A 41 -5.23 -8.03 -0.27
N PHE A 42 -4.24 -8.60 0.41
CA PHE A 42 -2.83 -8.21 0.34
C PHE A 42 -1.95 -9.43 0.12
N SER A 43 -0.87 -9.26 -0.61
CA SER A 43 0.24 -10.22 -0.66
C SER A 43 1.56 -9.52 -0.97
N SER A 44 2.68 -10.09 -0.50
CA SER A 44 4.04 -9.61 -0.81
C SER A 44 4.35 -9.59 -2.30
N SER A 45 3.67 -10.42 -3.09
CA SER A 45 3.80 -10.41 -4.56
C SER A 45 3.32 -9.09 -5.19
N GLY A 46 2.34 -8.40 -4.59
CA GLY A 46 1.94 -7.05 -5.01
C GLY A 46 3.08 -6.04 -4.82
N LEU A 47 3.75 -6.07 -3.68
CA LEU A 47 4.92 -5.22 -3.41
C LEU A 47 6.08 -5.51 -4.37
N ALA A 48 6.31 -6.80 -4.69
CA ALA A 48 7.36 -7.21 -5.62
C ALA A 48 7.12 -6.68 -7.05
N LEU A 49 5.87 -6.64 -7.51
CA LEU A 49 5.54 -6.04 -8.81
C LEU A 49 5.81 -4.54 -8.87
N ALA A 50 5.61 -3.82 -7.76
CA ALA A 50 5.92 -2.40 -7.62
C ALA A 50 7.32 -2.16 -7.01
N ALA A 51 8.23 -3.14 -7.04
CA ALA A 51 9.50 -3.17 -6.32
C ALA A 51 10.30 -1.88 -6.45
N ARG A 52 10.44 -1.34 -7.65
CA ARG A 52 11.13 -0.07 -7.89
C ARG A 52 10.53 1.10 -7.11
N GLY A 53 9.20 1.21 -7.11
CA GLY A 53 8.49 2.26 -6.38
C GLY A 53 8.60 2.08 -4.87
N VAL A 54 8.42 0.85 -4.39
CA VAL A 54 8.55 0.50 -2.97
C VAL A 54 9.98 0.75 -2.48
N ALA A 55 10.99 0.33 -3.24
CA ALA A 55 12.39 0.58 -2.91
C ALA A 55 12.70 2.09 -2.87
N SER A 56 12.18 2.85 -3.83
CA SER A 56 12.32 4.30 -3.86
C SER A 56 11.68 4.99 -2.65
N LEU A 57 10.48 4.58 -2.25
CA LEU A 57 9.82 5.07 -1.04
C LEU A 57 10.66 4.72 0.22
N ALA A 58 11.00 3.44 0.38
CA ALA A 58 11.73 2.92 1.54
C ALA A 58 13.13 3.56 1.70
N SER A 59 13.89 3.73 0.62
CA SER A 59 15.23 4.33 0.65
C SER A 59 15.25 5.77 1.14
N ARG A 60 14.11 6.46 1.09
CA ARG A 60 13.92 7.83 1.61
C ARG A 60 13.29 7.88 3.00
N GLY A 61 13.14 6.73 3.67
CA GLY A 61 12.46 6.64 4.96
C GLY A 61 10.95 6.87 4.90
N GLY A 62 10.38 6.79 3.68
CA GLY A 62 8.93 6.85 3.49
C GLY A 62 8.23 5.63 4.06
N LYS A 63 6.95 5.76 4.39
CA LYS A 63 6.18 4.72 5.07
C LYS A 63 5.01 4.22 4.25
N MET A 64 4.65 2.96 4.50
CA MET A 64 3.43 2.33 4.02
C MET A 64 2.55 1.92 5.19
N ARG A 65 1.26 2.27 5.14
CA ARG A 65 0.23 1.86 6.09
C ARG A 65 -0.87 1.13 5.35
N LEU A 66 -1.08 -0.13 5.69
CA LEU A 66 -2.08 -0.98 5.05
C LEU A 66 -3.15 -1.39 6.07
N VAL A 67 -4.41 -1.26 5.68
CA VAL A 67 -5.57 -1.86 6.36
C VAL A 67 -6.12 -2.94 5.44
N VAL A 68 -6.09 -4.20 5.87
CA VAL A 68 -6.42 -5.35 5.02
C VAL A 68 -7.34 -6.32 5.72
N SER A 69 -8.05 -7.16 4.95
CA SER A 69 -8.80 -8.26 5.55
C SER A 69 -7.83 -9.31 6.14
N PRO A 70 -8.27 -10.16 7.09
CA PRO A 70 -7.42 -11.16 7.73
C PRO A 70 -7.05 -12.34 6.82
N HIS A 71 -7.40 -12.30 5.54
CA HIS A 71 -7.06 -13.33 4.57
C HIS A 71 -5.68 -13.07 3.96
N LEU A 72 -4.63 -13.23 4.76
CA LEU A 72 -3.23 -13.13 4.32
C LEU A 72 -2.74 -14.50 3.81
N GLN A 73 -1.72 -14.49 2.96
CA GLN A 73 -1.04 -15.71 2.57
C GLN A 73 -0.24 -16.25 3.77
N PRO A 74 -0.21 -17.58 4.01
CA PRO A 74 0.52 -18.16 5.14
C PRO A 74 1.98 -17.73 5.21
N ASP A 75 2.68 -17.73 4.07
CA ASP A 75 4.10 -17.32 3.99
C ASP A 75 4.30 -15.85 4.37
N ASP A 76 3.37 -14.96 3.97
CA ASP A 76 3.41 -13.54 4.35
C ASP A 76 3.19 -13.35 5.86
N VAL A 77 2.31 -14.15 6.48
CA VAL A 77 2.06 -14.16 7.92
C VAL A 77 3.33 -14.60 8.66
N GLU A 78 3.99 -15.66 8.21
CA GLU A 78 5.22 -16.17 8.80
C GLU A 78 6.36 -15.13 8.74
N ALA A 79 6.52 -14.45 7.61
CA ALA A 79 7.49 -13.36 7.43
C ALA A 79 7.22 -12.18 8.38
N LEU A 80 5.95 -11.79 8.55
CA LEU A 80 5.55 -10.72 9.47
C LEU A 80 5.76 -11.10 10.95
N HIS A 81 5.50 -12.36 11.34
CA HIS A 81 5.80 -12.85 12.67
C HIS A 81 7.31 -12.82 12.95
N ALA A 82 8.13 -13.30 12.03
CA ALA A 82 9.58 -13.24 12.16
C ALA A 82 10.09 -11.81 12.35
N ALA A 83 9.49 -10.83 11.65
CA ALA A 83 9.82 -9.41 11.82
C ALA A 83 9.48 -8.88 13.22
N SER A 84 8.36 -9.35 13.80
CA SER A 84 7.95 -8.98 15.16
C SER A 84 8.83 -9.60 16.23
N ASP A 85 9.20 -10.88 16.07
CA ASP A 85 9.92 -11.65 17.07
C ASP A 85 11.42 -11.29 17.10
N ASN A 86 12.03 -11.03 15.94
CA ASN A 86 13.47 -10.80 15.81
C ASN A 86 13.81 -9.60 14.91
N PRO A 87 13.33 -8.38 15.20
CA PRO A 87 13.46 -7.24 14.30
C PRO A 87 14.91 -6.87 13.99
N THR A 88 15.81 -6.97 14.99
CA THR A 88 17.22 -6.61 14.82
C THR A 88 17.95 -7.53 13.85
N ASP A 89 17.70 -8.83 13.91
CA ASP A 89 18.34 -9.80 13.04
C ASP A 89 17.78 -9.73 11.62
N ILE A 90 16.48 -9.49 11.48
CA ILE A 90 15.83 -9.25 10.19
C ILE A 90 16.38 -7.98 9.52
N ILE A 91 16.54 -6.88 10.26
CA ILE A 91 17.14 -5.65 9.71
C ILE A 91 18.58 -5.88 9.24
N ARG A 92 19.34 -6.68 9.97
CA ARG A 92 20.72 -7.03 9.59
C ARG A 92 20.80 -7.98 8.39
N SER A 93 19.79 -8.83 8.16
CA SER A 93 19.76 -9.82 7.08
C SER A 93 19.75 -9.15 5.69
N ILE A 94 19.16 -7.96 5.57
CA ILE A 94 19.19 -7.14 4.39
C ILE A 94 20.09 -5.94 4.65
N ALA A 95 21.34 -6.02 4.18
CA ALA A 95 22.27 -4.90 4.19
C ALA A 95 21.91 -3.90 3.06
N ALA A 96 20.66 -3.39 3.09
CA ALA A 96 20.15 -2.48 2.09
C ALA A 96 20.84 -1.12 2.20
N LYS A 97 21.88 -0.93 1.41
CA LYS A 97 22.66 0.31 1.37
C LYS A 97 22.23 1.25 0.24
N SER A 98 21.51 0.75 -0.71
CA SER A 98 21.07 1.49 -1.89
C SER A 98 19.64 1.11 -2.31
N LEU A 99 19.05 1.96 -3.16
CA LEU A 99 17.75 1.67 -3.78
C LEU A 99 17.75 0.36 -4.55
N ALA A 100 18.86 0.06 -5.27
CA ALA A 100 18.99 -1.17 -6.06
C ALA A 100 18.98 -2.41 -5.17
N ASP A 101 19.58 -2.37 -3.98
CA ASP A 101 19.60 -3.50 -3.05
C ASP A 101 18.19 -3.83 -2.54
N ILE A 102 17.38 -2.80 -2.25
CA ILE A 102 15.98 -2.97 -1.80
C ILE A 102 15.12 -3.51 -2.95
N GLU A 103 15.26 -2.96 -4.15
CA GLU A 103 14.53 -3.41 -5.35
C GLU A 103 14.86 -4.88 -5.67
N ASP A 104 16.13 -5.24 -5.65
CA ASP A 104 16.59 -6.62 -5.87
C ASP A 104 16.04 -7.60 -4.81
N ALA A 105 16.01 -7.19 -3.53
CA ALA A 105 15.44 -8.01 -2.46
C ALA A 105 13.95 -8.25 -2.68
N LEU A 106 13.18 -7.22 -3.04
CA LEU A 106 11.75 -7.34 -3.33
C LEU A 106 11.45 -8.27 -4.51
N ILE A 107 12.31 -8.29 -5.51
CA ILE A 107 12.14 -9.14 -6.69
C ILE A 107 12.57 -10.59 -6.43
N LYS A 108 13.73 -10.77 -5.79
CA LYS A 108 14.37 -12.09 -5.63
C LYS A 108 13.93 -12.85 -4.39
N ASP A 109 13.62 -12.15 -3.30
CA ASP A 109 13.26 -12.70 -1.99
C ASP A 109 12.21 -11.82 -1.30
N ARG A 110 11.01 -11.80 -1.87
CA ARG A 110 9.91 -10.95 -1.42
C ARG A 110 9.50 -11.13 0.04
N LEU A 111 9.65 -12.34 0.58
CA LEU A 111 9.25 -12.64 1.96
C LEU A 111 10.24 -12.03 2.95
N ASN A 112 11.54 -12.16 2.69
CA ASN A 112 12.56 -11.53 3.49
C ASN A 112 12.49 -9.98 3.38
N ALA A 113 12.20 -9.46 2.19
CA ALA A 113 11.97 -8.03 1.99
C ALA A 113 10.72 -7.53 2.73
N LEU A 114 9.63 -8.29 2.77
CA LEU A 114 8.43 -7.99 3.55
C LEU A 114 8.77 -7.91 5.05
N ALA A 115 9.45 -8.92 5.57
CA ALA A 115 9.89 -8.96 6.96
C ALA A 115 10.80 -7.77 7.31
N TRP A 116 11.73 -7.44 6.41
CA TRP A 116 12.63 -6.29 6.60
C TRP A 116 11.85 -4.95 6.62
N LEU A 117 10.93 -4.72 5.68
CA LEU A 117 10.10 -3.51 5.65
C LEU A 117 9.31 -3.34 6.96
N ALA A 118 8.73 -4.44 7.47
CA ALA A 118 7.99 -4.44 8.73
C ALA A 118 8.91 -4.19 9.93
N ALA A 119 10.02 -4.91 10.05
CA ALA A 119 10.99 -4.76 11.14
C ALA A 119 11.62 -3.36 11.18
N ALA A 120 11.87 -2.75 10.02
CA ALA A 120 12.39 -1.39 9.90
C ALA A 120 11.33 -0.29 10.16
N GLY A 121 10.06 -0.66 10.39
CA GLY A 121 8.96 0.29 10.60
C GLY A 121 8.59 1.10 9.35
N LEU A 122 8.95 0.59 8.16
CA LEU A 122 8.61 1.19 6.88
C LEU A 122 7.27 0.68 6.34
N LEU A 123 6.83 -0.48 6.82
CA LEU A 123 5.54 -1.09 6.53
C LEU A 123 4.82 -1.42 7.84
N GLU A 124 3.62 -0.89 8.00
CA GLU A 124 2.70 -1.19 9.07
C GLU A 124 1.41 -1.79 8.49
N ILE A 125 0.94 -2.91 9.04
CA ILE A 125 -0.29 -3.59 8.58
C ILE A 125 -1.25 -3.72 9.75
N LYS A 126 -2.50 -3.32 9.54
CA LYS A 126 -3.63 -3.56 10.43
C LYS A 126 -4.65 -4.46 9.77
N LEU A 127 -5.22 -5.37 10.56
CA LEU A 127 -6.29 -6.27 10.10
C LEU A 127 -7.65 -5.65 10.41
N ALA A 128 -8.49 -5.52 9.39
CA ALA A 128 -9.86 -5.05 9.52
C ALA A 128 -10.80 -6.23 9.70
N LEU A 129 -11.48 -6.29 10.84
CA LEU A 129 -12.43 -7.31 11.19
C LEU A 129 -13.83 -6.69 11.27
N ARG A 130 -14.79 -7.27 10.53
CA ARG A 130 -16.18 -6.82 10.58
C ARG A 130 -16.82 -7.19 11.91
N LEU A 131 -17.46 -6.21 12.55
CA LEU A 131 -18.21 -6.38 13.78
C LEU A 131 -19.71 -6.13 13.53
N ASP A 132 -20.58 -6.83 14.28
CA ASP A 132 -21.99 -6.53 14.35
C ASP A 132 -22.27 -5.39 15.36
N GLU A 133 -23.54 -4.97 15.48
CA GLU A 133 -23.95 -3.91 16.41
C GLU A 133 -23.69 -4.23 17.89
N LYS A 134 -23.42 -5.50 18.23
CA LYS A 134 -23.09 -5.98 19.57
C LYS A 134 -21.60 -6.14 19.80
N GLY A 135 -20.76 -5.80 18.79
CA GLY A 135 -19.31 -5.96 18.86
C GLY A 135 -18.81 -7.39 18.63
N ASN A 136 -19.64 -8.32 18.13
CA ASN A 136 -19.20 -9.66 17.77
C ASN A 136 -18.74 -9.72 16.32
N TYR A 137 -17.88 -10.69 16.00
CA TYR A 137 -17.44 -10.91 14.61
C TYR A 137 -18.62 -11.21 13.69
N SER A 138 -18.72 -10.44 12.62
CA SER A 138 -19.69 -10.61 11.54
C SER A 138 -19.12 -11.50 10.44
N ARG A 139 -20.03 -12.19 9.70
CA ARG A 139 -19.63 -12.98 8.51
C ARG A 139 -19.17 -12.14 7.31
N GLY A 140 -19.36 -10.82 7.33
CA GLY A 140 -18.89 -9.94 6.29
C GLY A 140 -17.36 -9.83 6.28
N ILE A 141 -16.80 -9.53 5.10
CA ILE A 141 -15.36 -9.26 4.95
C ILE A 141 -15.13 -7.75 4.73
N PHE A 142 -13.97 -7.27 5.15
CA PHE A 142 -13.47 -5.98 4.72
C PHE A 142 -13.05 -6.10 3.24
N HIS A 143 -13.66 -5.31 2.35
CA HIS A 143 -13.45 -5.45 0.91
C HIS A 143 -13.27 -4.11 0.20
N GLU A 144 -12.80 -3.11 0.92
CA GLU A 144 -12.44 -1.81 0.36
C GLU A 144 -11.21 -1.91 -0.54
N LYS A 145 -11.11 -1.01 -1.50
CA LYS A 145 -9.98 -0.91 -2.43
C LYS A 145 -9.74 0.55 -2.76
N SER A 146 -9.24 1.26 -1.76
CA SER A 146 -8.84 2.67 -1.86
C SER A 146 -7.40 2.86 -1.43
N GLY A 147 -6.76 3.94 -1.85
CA GLY A 147 -5.43 4.26 -1.37
C GLY A 147 -5.06 5.72 -1.60
N ILE A 148 -4.09 6.20 -0.85
CA ILE A 148 -3.64 7.59 -0.87
C ILE A 148 -2.12 7.63 -0.88
N PHE A 149 -1.54 8.30 -1.85
CA PHE A 149 -0.14 8.70 -1.86
C PHE A 149 -0.04 10.14 -1.36
N SER A 150 0.93 10.42 -0.49
CA SER A 150 1.19 11.77 0.03
C SER A 150 2.65 12.11 -0.14
N ASP A 151 2.96 13.30 -0.68
CA ASP A 151 4.34 13.79 -0.78
C ASP A 151 4.74 14.68 0.40
N GLY A 152 6.01 15.07 0.44
CA GLY A 152 6.54 15.94 1.51
C GLY A 152 6.08 17.40 1.43
N ALA A 153 5.39 17.80 0.36
CA ALA A 153 4.82 19.14 0.19
C ALA A 153 3.34 19.22 0.59
N GLY A 154 2.76 18.09 1.06
CA GLY A 154 1.35 18.02 1.45
C GLY A 154 0.38 17.77 0.29
N ASN A 155 0.88 17.40 -0.89
CA ASN A 155 0.02 16.97 -1.98
C ASN A 155 -0.41 15.53 -1.77
N HIS A 156 -1.67 15.23 -2.14
CA HIS A 156 -2.25 13.90 -2.05
C HIS A 156 -2.79 13.45 -3.40
N VAL A 157 -2.61 12.16 -3.70
CA VAL A 157 -3.29 11.47 -4.80
C VAL A 157 -4.07 10.32 -4.19
N ALA A 158 -5.39 10.44 -4.19
CA ALA A 158 -6.29 9.38 -3.78
C ALA A 158 -6.72 8.55 -4.99
N PHE A 159 -6.96 7.27 -4.78
CA PHE A 159 -7.54 6.40 -5.80
C PHE A 159 -8.47 5.36 -5.18
N SER A 160 -9.46 4.96 -5.95
CA SER A 160 -10.37 3.86 -5.61
C SER A 160 -10.74 3.06 -6.85
N GLY A 161 -11.12 1.79 -6.67
CA GLY A 161 -11.47 0.92 -7.79
C GLY A 161 -11.62 -0.54 -7.41
N SER A 162 -11.36 -1.45 -8.35
CA SER A 162 -11.50 -2.88 -8.15
C SER A 162 -10.20 -3.58 -7.70
N SER A 163 -9.03 -2.96 -7.94
CA SER A 163 -7.71 -3.56 -7.74
C SER A 163 -7.35 -3.79 -6.26
N ASN A 164 -6.97 -5.02 -5.91
CA ASN A 164 -6.35 -5.36 -4.63
C ASN A 164 -4.82 -5.18 -4.65
N GLU A 165 -4.18 -5.18 -3.48
CA GLU A 165 -2.72 -5.15 -3.33
C GLU A 165 -2.14 -6.57 -3.47
N THR A 166 -2.36 -7.20 -4.61
CA THR A 166 -1.90 -8.55 -4.96
C THR A 166 -1.42 -8.59 -6.41
N ALA A 167 -0.64 -9.59 -6.79
CA ALA A 167 -0.25 -9.78 -8.19
C ALA A 167 -1.47 -9.91 -9.11
N GLY A 168 -2.48 -10.69 -8.72
CA GLY A 168 -3.73 -10.81 -9.47
C GLY A 168 -4.43 -9.46 -9.66
N GLY A 169 -4.52 -8.64 -8.60
CA GLY A 169 -5.17 -7.34 -8.66
C GLY A 169 -4.37 -6.27 -9.40
N LEU A 170 -3.05 -6.40 -9.53
CA LEU A 170 -2.23 -5.39 -10.20
C LEU A 170 -1.99 -5.70 -11.68
N VAL A 171 -1.92 -6.98 -12.08
CA VAL A 171 -1.46 -7.38 -13.42
C VAL A 171 -2.37 -8.40 -14.11
N GLU A 172 -2.88 -9.41 -13.38
CA GLU A 172 -3.54 -10.56 -14.00
C GLU A 172 -5.04 -10.33 -14.29
N ASN A 173 -5.73 -9.63 -13.39
CA ASN A 173 -7.16 -9.37 -13.51
C ASN A 173 -7.46 -8.18 -14.43
N PHE A 174 -8.70 -8.12 -14.90
CA PHE A 174 -9.21 -6.93 -15.57
C PHE A 174 -9.72 -5.94 -14.52
N GLU A 175 -8.93 -4.92 -14.24
CA GLU A 175 -9.15 -3.97 -13.15
C GLU A 175 -9.29 -2.53 -13.66
N SER A 176 -9.88 -1.68 -12.83
CA SER A 176 -9.90 -0.25 -13.08
C SER A 176 -9.79 0.53 -11.77
N ILE A 177 -9.06 1.65 -11.83
CA ILE A 177 -8.96 2.61 -10.73
C ILE A 177 -9.32 4.01 -11.23
N LYS A 178 -9.86 4.83 -10.34
CA LYS A 178 -10.07 6.26 -10.51
C LYS A 178 -9.09 6.99 -9.63
N ALA A 179 -8.41 8.01 -10.16
CA ALA A 179 -7.43 8.80 -9.42
C ALA A 179 -7.87 10.25 -9.30
N PHE A 180 -7.68 10.82 -8.12
CA PHE A 180 -8.02 12.19 -7.77
C PHE A 180 -6.80 12.86 -7.15
N CYS A 181 -6.50 14.10 -7.59
CA CYS A 181 -5.35 14.86 -7.12
C CYS A 181 -5.82 16.04 -6.26
N SER A 182 -5.29 16.23 -5.06
CA SER A 182 -5.72 17.28 -4.13
C SER A 182 -5.64 18.68 -4.72
N TRP A 183 -4.68 18.95 -5.60
CA TRP A 183 -4.53 20.25 -6.29
C TRP A 183 -5.49 20.48 -7.45
N LYS A 184 -6.37 19.52 -7.77
CA LYS A 184 -7.41 19.61 -8.80
C LYS A 184 -8.79 19.25 -8.26
N ASP A 185 -8.90 19.04 -6.95
CA ASP A 185 -10.10 18.53 -6.28
C ASP A 185 -10.84 19.66 -5.56
N ALA A 186 -11.71 20.36 -6.30
CA ALA A 186 -12.52 21.43 -5.75
C ALA A 186 -13.63 20.95 -4.81
N GLU A 187 -13.96 19.65 -4.83
CA GLU A 187 -15.08 19.06 -4.08
C GLU A 187 -14.64 18.38 -2.78
N GLY A 188 -13.32 18.33 -2.50
CA GLY A 188 -12.79 17.78 -1.24
C GLY A 188 -12.78 16.26 -1.16
N ARG A 189 -12.93 15.53 -2.27
CA ARG A 189 -12.93 14.04 -2.31
C ARG A 189 -11.64 13.45 -1.77
N VAL A 190 -10.51 14.06 -2.08
CA VAL A 190 -9.20 13.58 -1.63
C VAL A 190 -9.06 13.72 -0.13
N GLN A 191 -9.57 14.82 0.45
CA GLN A 191 -9.57 15.01 1.90
C GLN A 191 -10.50 14.00 2.58
N GLU A 192 -11.67 13.73 2.02
CA GLU A 192 -12.60 12.72 2.52
C GLU A 192 -11.95 11.32 2.53
N GLU A 193 -11.23 10.94 1.48
CA GLU A 193 -10.49 9.66 1.44
C GLU A 193 -9.37 9.61 2.49
N VAL A 194 -8.68 10.73 2.75
CA VAL A 194 -7.68 10.83 3.82
C VAL A 194 -8.35 10.61 5.17
N ASP A 195 -9.45 11.30 5.45
CA ASP A 195 -10.18 11.23 6.72
C ASP A 195 -10.75 9.83 6.97
N ASN A 196 -11.30 9.21 5.93
CA ASN A 196 -11.81 7.83 5.97
C ASN A 196 -10.69 6.83 6.29
N PHE A 197 -9.51 6.96 5.64
CA PHE A 197 -8.39 6.08 5.97
C PHE A 197 -7.87 6.31 7.40
N GLU A 198 -7.76 7.56 7.86
CA GLU A 198 -7.33 7.83 9.22
C GLU A 198 -8.34 7.30 10.25
N ALA A 199 -9.65 7.31 9.95
CA ALA A 199 -10.67 6.68 10.78
C ALA A 199 -10.48 5.16 10.86
N LEU A 200 -10.22 4.48 9.73
CA LEU A 200 -9.85 3.06 9.68
C LEU A 200 -8.58 2.80 10.50
N TRP A 201 -7.55 3.60 10.28
CA TRP A 201 -6.26 3.44 10.94
C TRP A 201 -6.34 3.60 12.46
N ASN A 202 -7.20 4.48 12.94
CA ASN A 202 -7.38 4.78 14.36
C ASN A 202 -8.49 3.97 15.03
N ASN A 203 -9.02 2.92 14.37
CA ASN A 203 -10.11 2.07 14.86
C ASN A 203 -11.37 2.87 15.24
N SER A 204 -11.68 3.93 14.51
CA SER A 204 -12.85 4.79 14.75
C SER A 204 -13.95 4.63 13.70
N THR A 205 -13.78 3.72 12.74
CA THR A 205 -14.80 3.40 11.74
C THR A 205 -15.86 2.47 12.34
N PRO A 206 -17.14 2.84 12.35
CA PRO A 206 -18.21 1.99 12.89
C PRO A 206 -18.32 0.65 12.15
N GLY A 207 -18.40 -0.45 12.90
CA GLY A 207 -18.56 -1.81 12.37
C GLY A 207 -17.26 -2.50 11.90
N LEU A 208 -16.11 -1.91 12.26
CA LEU A 208 -14.78 -2.48 12.09
C LEU A 208 -14.03 -2.47 13.41
#